data_97f4fbceb1c1413b9bf2ea0cdba03cac
#
_entry.id   97f4fbceb1c1413b9bf2ea0cdba03cac
#
_cell.length_a   1.000
_cell.length_b   1.000
_cell.length_c   1.000
_cell.angle_alpha   90.00
_cell.angle_beta   90.00
_cell.angle_gamma   90.00
#
_symmetry.space_group_name_H-M   'P 1'
#
loop_
_entity.id
_entity.type
_entity.pdbx_description
1 polymer ?
#
loop_
_entity_poly.entity_id
_entity_poly.type
_entity_poly.pdbx_seq_one_letter_code
_entity_poly.pdbx_strand_id
1 'polypeptide(L)'
;MTASGSASPAPPGEHGTAAAIEILPVAGLAEFRPGDDLSAAVAAAAPWLRDGDVVVVTSKVVSKCEGRLVPAPQDAEERDQLRRKLVNEEAVRVLARKGRTLITENRLGLVQAAAGVDGSNVGRDELALLPVDPDASASALRTGLRERLGVNVAVVITDTMGRAWRNGQIDAAVGAAGLAVLHSYLGAVDRYGNELLVTEIAIADEVAAAADLVKGKLTAIPVAVVRGLNLPNDGSTARQLLRPGDEDLFWLGTAEALDMGRRQAQLLRRSVRRFGAEPVPPDLIEAAIGEALTAPAPHHTRPVRFVWLQTQATRTRLLDRMKDKWRSDLAGDGRPADWIERRLARGQILYDAPEVVIPFLVPDGKHTYPDAARTDAEHTMFTVAVGAAVQALLVALAVRGLGSCWIGSTIFAADLVRAELELPADWHPLGAIAIGYAQEPTGLRHPADVAGLLIRK
;
A
#
# COMPACT_ATOMS: atom_id res chain seq x y z
N MET A 1 -42.53 -22.25 16.94
CA MET A 1 -42.55 -21.96 18.40
C MET A 1 -41.44 -22.80 19.02
N THR A 2 -40.30 -22.26 19.27
CA THR A 2 -39.34 -22.57 20.37
C THR A 2 -38.32 -21.45 20.34
N ALA A 3 -38.45 -20.52 21.32
CA ALA A 3 -37.51 -19.43 21.52
C ALA A 3 -36.25 -19.98 22.16
N SER A 4 -35.10 -19.86 21.48
CA SER A 4 -33.77 -20.01 22.09
C SER A 4 -33.41 -18.71 22.81
N GLY A 5 -33.42 -18.77 24.13
CA GLY A 5 -33.00 -17.67 24.99
C GLY A 5 -31.48 -17.42 24.81
N SER A 6 -31.14 -16.23 24.32
CA SER A 6 -29.80 -15.69 24.38
C SER A 6 -29.52 -15.26 25.82
N ALA A 7 -28.59 -15.95 26.48
CA ALA A 7 -28.07 -15.49 27.78
C ALA A 7 -27.32 -14.17 27.54
N SER A 8 -27.80 -13.08 28.19
CA SER A 8 -27.03 -11.84 28.29
C SER A 8 -25.68 -12.11 28.97
N PRO A 9 -24.57 -11.54 28.48
CA PRO A 9 -23.33 -11.59 29.20
C PRO A 9 -23.46 -10.85 30.54
N ALA A 10 -22.92 -11.46 31.60
CA ALA A 10 -22.90 -10.86 32.94
C ALA A 10 -22.15 -9.50 32.88
N PRO A 11 -22.60 -8.50 33.66
CA PRO A 11 -21.91 -7.21 33.72
C PRO A 11 -20.47 -7.43 34.22
N PRO A 12 -19.49 -6.64 33.71
CA PRO A 12 -18.10 -6.74 34.19
C PRO A 12 -18.08 -6.46 35.68
N GLY A 13 -17.52 -7.41 36.46
CA GLY A 13 -17.42 -7.32 37.91
C GLY A 13 -16.75 -6.00 38.32
N GLU A 14 -17.24 -5.44 39.43
CA GLU A 14 -16.67 -4.29 40.12
C GLU A 14 -15.14 -4.41 40.20
N HIS A 15 -14.41 -3.40 39.73
CA HIS A 15 -12.98 -3.29 39.91
C HIS A 15 -12.66 -3.31 41.40
N GLY A 16 -12.31 -4.47 41.95
CA GLY A 16 -11.67 -4.58 43.26
C GLY A 16 -10.50 -3.59 43.30
N THR A 17 -10.22 -3.03 44.46
CA THR A 17 -9.10 -2.13 44.71
C THR A 17 -7.91 -2.50 43.81
N ALA A 18 -7.54 -1.62 42.89
CA ALA A 18 -6.51 -1.89 41.87
C ALA A 18 -5.27 -2.42 42.59
N ALA A 19 -4.94 -3.70 42.40
CA ALA A 19 -3.73 -4.28 42.92
C ALA A 19 -2.55 -3.54 42.26
N ALA A 20 -1.50 -3.30 43.05
CA ALA A 20 -0.29 -2.70 42.48
C ALA A 20 0.30 -3.65 41.43
N ILE A 21 0.68 -3.12 40.28
CA ILE A 21 1.44 -3.89 39.29
C ILE A 21 2.91 -3.78 39.63
N GLU A 22 3.57 -4.92 39.79
CA GLU A 22 5.01 -5.03 40.05
C GLU A 22 5.70 -5.59 38.80
N ILE A 23 6.87 -5.03 38.45
CA ILE A 23 7.71 -5.55 37.37
C ILE A 23 9.05 -5.93 37.98
N LEU A 24 9.33 -7.24 37.98
CA LEU A 24 10.43 -7.83 38.75
C LEU A 24 11.48 -8.42 37.78
N PRO A 25 12.75 -8.01 37.84
CA PRO A 25 13.81 -8.62 37.03
C PRO A 25 14.14 -10.01 37.52
N VAL A 26 14.42 -10.94 36.61
CA VAL A 26 14.99 -12.25 36.97
C VAL A 26 16.49 -12.20 36.74
N ALA A 27 17.23 -12.01 37.84
CA ALA A 27 18.68 -11.94 37.83
C ALA A 27 19.34 -13.32 37.96
N GLY A 28 20.65 -13.39 37.66
CA GLY A 28 21.46 -14.60 37.89
C GLY A 28 21.31 -15.68 36.80
N LEU A 29 20.66 -15.38 35.67
CA LEU A 29 20.63 -16.26 34.53
C LEU A 29 21.99 -16.26 33.81
N ALA A 30 22.50 -17.44 33.49
CA ALA A 30 23.74 -17.62 32.75
C ALA A 30 23.54 -17.30 31.24
N GLU A 31 24.63 -17.21 30.48
CA GLU A 31 24.57 -17.14 29.04
C GLU A 31 24.03 -18.46 28.49
N PHE A 32 22.95 -18.37 27.67
CA PHE A 32 22.28 -19.53 27.08
C PHE A 32 22.95 -20.01 25.80
N ARG A 33 22.92 -21.32 25.58
CA ARG A 33 23.46 -22.03 24.43
C ARG A 33 22.45 -23.03 23.86
N PRO A 34 22.65 -23.51 22.62
CA PRO A 34 21.76 -24.51 22.04
C PRO A 34 21.62 -25.74 22.91
N GLY A 35 20.37 -26.11 23.20
CA GLY A 35 20.00 -27.25 24.02
C GLY A 35 19.87 -26.98 25.54
N ASP A 36 20.14 -25.75 25.99
CA ASP A 36 19.90 -25.38 27.39
C ASP A 36 18.41 -25.44 27.75
N ASP A 37 18.10 -25.93 28.93
CA ASP A 37 16.74 -25.96 29.46
C ASP A 37 16.36 -24.60 30.08
N LEU A 38 15.68 -23.77 29.29
CA LEU A 38 15.24 -22.46 29.72
C LEU A 38 14.29 -22.52 30.92
N SER A 39 13.42 -23.54 30.99
CA SER A 39 12.46 -23.70 32.09
C SER A 39 13.16 -24.02 33.40
N ALA A 40 14.20 -24.84 33.36
CA ALA A 40 15.02 -25.18 34.54
C ALA A 40 15.79 -23.93 35.01
N ALA A 41 16.39 -23.18 34.10
CA ALA A 41 17.15 -21.98 34.44
C ALA A 41 16.25 -20.89 35.07
N VAL A 42 15.07 -20.64 34.49
CA VAL A 42 14.12 -19.68 35.04
C VAL A 42 13.56 -20.13 36.39
N ALA A 43 13.21 -21.43 36.56
CA ALA A 43 12.72 -21.95 37.81
C ALA A 43 13.76 -21.84 38.94
N ALA A 44 15.03 -22.06 38.62
CA ALA A 44 16.14 -21.90 39.59
C ALA A 44 16.38 -20.45 40.00
N ALA A 45 16.30 -19.51 39.03
CA ALA A 45 16.53 -18.08 39.24
C ALA A 45 15.32 -17.37 39.88
N ALA A 46 14.11 -17.88 39.66
CA ALA A 46 12.86 -17.30 40.14
C ALA A 46 11.98 -18.29 40.92
N PRO A 47 12.47 -18.93 42.00
CA PRO A 47 11.68 -19.87 42.78
C PRO A 47 10.51 -19.21 43.54
N TRP A 48 10.44 -17.88 43.48
CA TRP A 48 9.41 -17.00 44.08
C TRP A 48 8.24 -16.73 43.15
N LEU A 49 8.21 -17.35 41.96
CA LEU A 49 7.05 -17.25 41.03
C LEU A 49 5.76 -17.72 41.72
N ARG A 50 4.63 -17.08 41.33
CA ARG A 50 3.30 -17.33 41.88
C ARG A 50 2.27 -17.52 40.77
N ASP A 51 1.15 -18.14 41.14
CA ASP A 51 -0.01 -18.19 40.24
C ASP A 51 -0.42 -16.77 39.78
N GLY A 52 -0.71 -16.64 38.50
CA GLY A 52 -1.10 -15.38 37.89
C GLY A 52 0.05 -14.44 37.48
N ASP A 53 1.31 -14.81 37.81
CA ASP A 53 2.47 -14.07 37.28
C ASP A 53 2.56 -14.20 35.73
N VAL A 54 3.05 -13.18 35.08
CA VAL A 54 3.39 -13.22 33.65
C VAL A 54 4.91 -13.20 33.49
N VAL A 55 5.49 -14.29 33.03
CA VAL A 55 6.93 -14.42 32.74
C VAL A 55 7.20 -13.88 31.33
N VAL A 56 7.98 -12.82 31.22
CA VAL A 56 8.31 -12.13 29.96
C VAL A 56 9.76 -12.41 29.59
N VAL A 57 9.98 -13.05 28.44
CA VAL A 57 11.30 -13.53 27.99
C VAL A 57 11.64 -12.91 26.65
N THR A 58 12.88 -12.41 26.48
CA THR A 58 13.33 -11.95 25.15
C THR A 58 13.47 -13.13 24.19
N SER A 59 12.98 -12.95 22.94
CA SER A 59 13.07 -13.94 21.86
C SER A 59 14.49 -14.47 21.66
N LYS A 60 15.50 -13.66 21.90
CA LYS A 60 16.89 -14.00 21.71
C LYS A 60 17.39 -15.14 22.61
N VAL A 61 16.91 -15.20 23.84
CA VAL A 61 17.23 -16.35 24.74
C VAL A 61 16.59 -17.61 24.21
N VAL A 62 15.35 -17.56 23.79
CA VAL A 62 14.66 -18.71 23.18
C VAL A 62 15.39 -19.14 21.91
N SER A 63 15.77 -18.20 21.04
CA SER A 63 16.56 -18.47 19.82
C SER A 63 17.88 -19.16 20.13
N LYS A 64 18.58 -18.74 21.19
CA LYS A 64 19.82 -19.41 21.64
C LYS A 64 19.57 -20.87 22.05
N CYS A 65 18.59 -21.10 22.89
CA CYS A 65 18.23 -22.47 23.35
C CYS A 65 17.82 -23.38 22.19
N GLU A 66 17.11 -22.84 21.19
CA GLU A 66 16.65 -23.57 20.00
C GLU A 66 17.71 -23.73 18.91
N GLY A 67 18.93 -23.21 19.10
CA GLY A 67 20.00 -23.29 18.09
C GLY A 67 19.76 -22.41 16.87
N ARG A 68 19.02 -21.31 17.01
CA ARG A 68 18.76 -20.32 15.95
C ARG A 68 19.87 -19.28 15.81
N LEU A 69 21.09 -19.62 16.23
CA LEU A 69 22.30 -18.83 16.01
C LEU A 69 22.98 -19.30 14.72
N VAL A 70 23.37 -18.35 13.88
CA VAL A 70 24.07 -18.60 12.62
C VAL A 70 25.49 -18.09 12.76
N PRO A 71 26.53 -18.92 12.52
CA PRO A 71 27.92 -18.47 12.51
C PRO A 71 28.13 -17.36 11.49
N ALA A 72 28.81 -16.30 11.88
CA ALA A 72 29.03 -15.11 11.06
C ALA A 72 30.51 -14.71 11.01
N PRO A 73 31.01 -14.23 9.85
CA PRO A 73 32.35 -13.71 9.72
C PRO A 73 32.63 -12.56 10.72
N GLN A 74 33.88 -12.44 11.15
CA GLN A 74 34.30 -11.31 11.98
C GLN A 74 34.54 -10.04 11.16
N ASP A 75 34.80 -10.16 9.87
CA ASP A 75 34.87 -9.03 8.95
C ASP A 75 33.52 -8.36 8.85
N ALA A 76 33.51 -7.04 8.96
CA ALA A 76 32.27 -6.27 9.05
C ALA A 76 31.47 -6.26 7.75
N GLU A 77 32.14 -6.29 6.60
CA GLU A 77 31.49 -6.29 5.28
C GLU A 77 30.92 -7.66 4.95
N GLU A 78 31.69 -8.73 5.16
CA GLU A 78 31.23 -10.12 4.97
C GLU A 78 30.07 -10.45 5.92
N ARG A 79 30.13 -9.95 7.16
CA ARG A 79 29.05 -10.08 8.15
C ARG A 79 27.77 -9.35 7.69
N ASP A 80 27.88 -8.15 7.15
CA ASP A 80 26.74 -7.41 6.61
C ASP A 80 26.15 -8.10 5.37
N GLN A 81 26.98 -8.68 4.51
CA GLN A 81 26.53 -9.49 3.37
C GLN A 81 25.77 -10.74 3.82
N LEU A 82 26.29 -11.48 4.79
CA LEU A 82 25.60 -12.63 5.37
C LEU A 82 24.27 -12.21 6.02
N ARG A 83 24.28 -11.12 6.78
CA ARG A 83 23.06 -10.60 7.40
C ARG A 83 21.99 -10.27 6.35
N ARG A 84 22.34 -9.60 5.25
CA ARG A 84 21.41 -9.32 4.14
C ARG A 84 20.87 -10.59 3.49
N LYS A 85 21.71 -11.60 3.31
CA LYS A 85 21.29 -12.90 2.80
C LYS A 85 20.23 -13.52 3.72
N LEU A 86 20.50 -13.60 5.02
CA LEU A 86 19.57 -14.13 6.01
C LEU A 86 18.26 -13.34 6.08
N VAL A 87 18.33 -12.01 6.01
CA VAL A 87 17.12 -11.17 5.94
C VAL A 87 16.27 -11.52 4.72
N ASN A 88 16.86 -11.74 3.56
CA ASN A 88 16.13 -12.13 2.35
C ASN A 88 15.55 -13.55 2.45
N GLU A 89 16.22 -14.45 3.15
CA GLU A 89 15.76 -15.83 3.36
C GLU A 89 14.60 -15.92 4.37
N GLU A 90 14.62 -15.08 5.41
CA GLU A 90 13.57 -15.04 6.44
C GLU A 90 12.38 -14.15 6.03
N ALA A 91 12.56 -13.22 5.07
CA ALA A 91 11.52 -12.34 4.59
C ALA A 91 10.57 -13.03 3.60
N VAL A 92 9.28 -12.89 3.83
CA VAL A 92 8.23 -13.28 2.87
C VAL A 92 8.02 -12.16 1.84
N ARG A 93 8.06 -10.91 2.28
CA ARG A 93 7.98 -9.72 1.41
C ARG A 93 8.66 -8.50 2.03
N VAL A 94 9.02 -7.54 1.18
CA VAL A 94 9.63 -6.27 1.58
C VAL A 94 8.59 -5.17 1.45
N LEU A 95 8.18 -4.55 2.56
CA LEU A 95 7.19 -3.49 2.60
C LEU A 95 7.81 -2.11 2.34
N ALA A 96 8.97 -1.83 2.93
CA ALA A 96 9.62 -0.53 2.78
C ALA A 96 11.14 -0.66 2.83
N ARG A 97 11.82 0.30 2.16
CA ARG A 97 13.28 0.40 2.15
C ARG A 97 13.69 1.87 2.33
N LYS A 98 14.60 2.12 3.29
CA LYS A 98 15.24 3.42 3.45
C LYS A 98 16.71 3.23 3.77
N GLY A 99 17.59 3.60 2.85
CA GLY A 99 19.02 3.35 2.98
C GLY A 99 19.30 1.85 3.13
N ARG A 100 19.94 1.46 4.24
CA ARG A 100 20.23 0.06 4.58
C ARG A 100 19.10 -0.65 5.33
N THR A 101 18.09 0.08 5.79
CA THR A 101 16.98 -0.49 6.57
C THR A 101 15.91 -1.05 5.64
N LEU A 102 15.54 -2.30 5.88
CA LEU A 102 14.40 -2.98 5.26
C LEU A 102 13.35 -3.21 6.33
N ILE A 103 12.11 -2.86 6.03
CA ILE A 103 10.94 -3.32 6.76
C ILE A 103 10.35 -4.48 5.96
N THR A 104 10.25 -5.63 6.60
CA THR A 104 9.85 -6.88 5.95
C THR A 104 8.81 -7.59 6.79
N GLU A 105 7.93 -8.31 6.14
CA GLU A 105 7.14 -9.36 6.78
C GLU A 105 7.96 -10.65 6.76
N ASN A 106 8.07 -11.30 7.90
CA ASN A 106 8.79 -12.56 8.04
C ASN A 106 7.84 -13.78 7.99
N ARG A 107 8.39 -14.97 8.12
CA ARG A 107 7.62 -16.24 8.07
C ARG A 107 6.62 -16.39 9.21
N LEU A 108 6.76 -15.64 10.30
CA LEU A 108 5.81 -15.61 11.42
C LEU A 108 4.64 -14.65 11.15
N GLY A 109 4.68 -13.86 10.06
CA GLY A 109 3.72 -12.81 9.74
C GLY A 109 4.04 -11.46 10.42
N LEU A 110 5.17 -11.36 11.13
CA LEU A 110 5.57 -10.13 11.83
C LEU A 110 6.17 -9.15 10.84
N VAL A 111 5.65 -7.90 10.87
CA VAL A 111 6.19 -6.79 10.10
C VAL A 111 7.19 -6.01 10.95
N GLN A 112 8.47 -6.16 10.65
CA GLN A 112 9.54 -5.53 11.43
C GLN A 112 10.81 -5.27 10.60
N ALA A 113 11.79 -4.62 11.20
CA ALA A 113 13.08 -4.37 10.56
C ALA A 113 13.85 -5.68 10.39
N ALA A 114 14.42 -5.87 9.20
CA ALA A 114 15.38 -6.93 8.90
C ALA A 114 14.87 -8.35 9.22
N ALA A 115 13.58 -8.62 9.08
CA ALA A 115 12.93 -9.91 9.34
C ALA A 115 13.21 -10.50 10.75
N GLY A 116 13.66 -9.67 11.70
CA GLY A 116 14.06 -10.11 13.04
C GLY A 116 15.50 -10.66 13.11
N VAL A 117 16.29 -10.59 12.04
CA VAL A 117 17.71 -10.97 12.05
C VAL A 117 18.52 -9.94 12.83
N ASP A 118 19.06 -10.31 13.98
CA ASP A 118 19.77 -9.40 14.88
C ASP A 118 21.19 -9.91 15.20
N GLY A 119 22.12 -8.97 15.38
CA GLY A 119 23.50 -9.19 15.81
C GLY A 119 23.82 -8.59 17.17
N SER A 120 22.81 -8.07 17.91
CA SER A 120 23.02 -7.52 19.25
C SER A 120 22.85 -8.61 20.34
N ASN A 121 23.61 -8.51 21.42
CA ASN A 121 23.58 -9.47 22.54
C ASN A 121 23.81 -10.96 22.13
N VAL A 122 24.59 -11.16 21.08
CA VAL A 122 25.15 -12.44 20.62
C VAL A 122 26.66 -12.30 20.40
N GLY A 123 27.37 -13.40 20.21
CA GLY A 123 28.81 -13.39 19.88
C GLY A 123 29.08 -12.52 18.65
N ARG A 124 30.28 -11.93 18.56
CA ARG A 124 30.70 -11.17 17.36
C ARG A 124 30.75 -12.02 16.10
N ASP A 125 30.84 -13.32 16.26
CA ASP A 125 30.87 -14.38 15.25
C ASP A 125 29.52 -15.07 15.05
N GLU A 126 28.42 -14.46 15.52
CA GLU A 126 27.06 -15.01 15.45
C GLU A 126 26.04 -13.97 15.01
N LEU A 127 24.98 -14.41 14.35
CA LEU A 127 23.72 -13.69 14.11
C LEU A 127 22.56 -14.54 14.64
N ALA A 128 21.57 -13.91 15.28
CA ALA A 128 20.38 -14.57 15.77
C ALA A 128 19.23 -14.42 14.79
N LEU A 129 18.51 -15.52 14.58
CA LEU A 129 17.21 -15.56 13.93
C LEU A 129 16.12 -15.68 15.00
N LEU A 130 14.89 -15.33 14.69
CA LEU A 130 13.75 -15.55 15.61
C LEU A 130 13.52 -17.05 15.87
N PRO A 131 12.87 -17.42 16.98
CA PRO A 131 12.37 -18.77 17.22
C PRO A 131 11.50 -19.26 16.06
N VAL A 132 11.47 -20.57 15.83
CA VAL A 132 10.68 -21.16 14.72
C VAL A 132 9.18 -21.00 14.97
N ASP A 133 8.75 -21.24 16.20
CA ASP A 133 7.37 -21.07 16.66
C ASP A 133 7.38 -20.50 18.10
N PRO A 134 7.37 -19.17 18.24
CA PRO A 134 7.43 -18.53 19.55
C PRO A 134 6.24 -18.86 20.47
N ASP A 135 5.04 -19.10 19.91
CA ASP A 135 3.87 -19.50 20.69
C ASP A 135 4.05 -20.91 21.29
N ALA A 136 4.57 -21.84 20.49
CA ALA A 136 4.91 -23.17 20.98
C ALA A 136 6.02 -23.13 22.06
N SER A 137 7.03 -22.27 21.87
CA SER A 137 8.11 -22.07 22.85
C SER A 137 7.57 -21.47 24.15
N ALA A 138 6.65 -20.50 24.09
CA ALA A 138 5.96 -19.94 25.26
C ALA A 138 5.16 -21.00 26.01
N SER A 139 4.44 -21.85 25.28
CA SER A 139 3.67 -22.98 25.86
C SER A 139 4.58 -24.02 26.53
N ALA A 140 5.71 -24.34 25.90
CA ALA A 140 6.69 -25.28 26.47
C ALA A 140 7.32 -24.73 27.76
N LEU A 141 7.74 -23.44 27.74
CA LEU A 141 8.27 -22.78 28.95
C LEU A 141 7.23 -22.75 30.07
N ARG A 142 5.98 -22.40 29.78
CA ARG A 142 4.88 -22.39 30.72
C ARG A 142 4.68 -23.78 31.35
N THR A 143 4.66 -24.82 30.54
CA THR A 143 4.52 -26.21 30.99
C THR A 143 5.69 -26.62 31.91
N GLY A 144 6.93 -26.34 31.49
CA GLY A 144 8.12 -26.66 32.28
C GLY A 144 8.17 -25.93 33.62
N LEU A 145 7.72 -24.69 33.71
CA LEU A 145 7.61 -23.94 34.97
C LEU A 145 6.54 -24.55 35.88
N ARG A 146 5.40 -24.95 35.35
CA ARG A 146 4.34 -25.62 36.09
C ARG A 146 4.80 -26.96 36.66
N GLU A 147 5.51 -27.75 35.88
CA GLU A 147 6.06 -29.04 36.33
C GLU A 147 7.11 -28.90 37.44
N ARG A 148 7.96 -27.86 37.38
CA ARG A 148 9.06 -27.64 38.32
C ARG A 148 8.65 -26.92 39.59
N LEU A 149 7.76 -25.93 39.50
CA LEU A 149 7.39 -25.05 40.60
C LEU A 149 5.95 -25.26 41.09
N GLY A 150 5.11 -25.97 40.34
CA GLY A 150 3.70 -26.15 40.68
C GLY A 150 2.83 -24.91 40.47
N VAL A 151 3.36 -23.88 39.81
CA VAL A 151 2.66 -22.58 39.61
C VAL A 151 2.05 -22.47 38.22
N ASN A 152 0.92 -21.78 38.14
CA ASN A 152 0.24 -21.51 36.87
C ASN A 152 0.53 -20.06 36.45
N VAL A 153 1.55 -19.87 35.65
CA VAL A 153 1.98 -18.57 35.10
C VAL A 153 1.54 -18.42 33.64
N ALA A 154 1.45 -17.18 33.16
CA ALA A 154 1.45 -16.90 31.74
C ALA A 154 2.88 -16.64 31.24
N VAL A 155 3.13 -16.82 29.95
CA VAL A 155 4.43 -16.55 29.32
C VAL A 155 4.23 -15.66 28.08
N VAL A 156 5.08 -14.62 27.95
CA VAL A 156 5.16 -13.76 26.77
C VAL A 156 6.60 -13.76 26.29
N ILE A 157 6.82 -14.09 25.01
CA ILE A 157 8.11 -13.96 24.34
C ILE A 157 8.10 -12.65 23.56
N THR A 158 9.15 -11.82 23.73
CA THR A 158 9.20 -10.47 23.20
C THR A 158 10.35 -10.26 22.23
N ASP A 159 10.13 -9.39 21.23
CA ASP A 159 11.21 -8.87 20.41
C ASP A 159 11.14 -7.34 20.35
N THR A 160 12.30 -6.69 20.18
CA THR A 160 12.38 -5.22 20.13
C THR A 160 12.03 -4.71 18.74
N MET A 161 10.94 -3.97 18.61
CA MET A 161 10.42 -3.49 17.34
C MET A 161 10.44 -1.96 17.24
N GLY A 162 10.69 -1.45 16.02
CA GLY A 162 10.41 -0.07 15.67
C GLY A 162 8.91 0.20 15.59
N ARG A 163 8.53 1.47 15.73
CA ARG A 163 7.14 1.90 15.64
C ARG A 163 6.92 2.79 14.44
N ALA A 164 5.84 2.54 13.67
CA ALA A 164 5.43 3.45 12.61
C ALA A 164 5.12 4.85 13.18
N TRP A 165 5.57 5.90 12.51
CA TRP A 165 5.37 7.33 12.83
C TRP A 165 5.88 7.80 14.20
N ARG A 166 6.59 7.01 14.95
CA ARG A 166 7.14 7.40 16.26
C ARG A 166 8.61 7.03 16.38
N ASN A 167 9.38 7.89 17.00
CA ASN A 167 10.76 7.60 17.38
C ASN A 167 10.81 6.59 18.54
N GLY A 168 11.90 5.84 18.60
CA GLY A 168 12.15 4.84 19.64
C GLY A 168 11.60 3.46 19.24
N GLN A 169 12.05 2.46 19.97
CA GLN A 169 11.65 1.08 19.88
C GLN A 169 10.92 0.69 21.16
N ILE A 170 10.15 -0.36 21.11
CA ILE A 170 9.52 -1.02 22.26
C ILE A 170 9.67 -2.53 22.08
N ASP A 171 9.58 -3.28 23.16
CA ASP A 171 9.33 -4.72 23.05
C ASP A 171 7.85 -4.96 22.68
N ALA A 172 7.62 -5.89 21.77
CA ALA A 172 6.31 -6.38 21.39
C ALA A 172 6.26 -7.90 21.56
N ALA A 173 5.08 -8.44 21.82
CA ALA A 173 4.86 -9.85 21.95
C ALA A 173 4.98 -10.56 20.60
N VAL A 174 5.86 -11.56 20.51
CA VAL A 174 6.04 -12.41 19.31
C VAL A 174 5.59 -13.84 19.57
N GLY A 175 5.42 -14.23 20.83
CA GLY A 175 4.86 -15.50 21.28
C GLY A 175 4.18 -15.34 22.62
N ALA A 176 3.08 -16.07 22.85
CA ALA A 176 2.32 -15.99 24.09
C ALA A 176 1.65 -17.31 24.45
N ALA A 177 1.52 -17.57 25.74
CA ALA A 177 0.75 -18.70 26.26
C ALA A 177 0.20 -18.41 27.67
N GLY A 178 -1.04 -18.77 27.90
CA GLY A 178 -1.65 -18.75 29.24
C GLY A 178 -2.30 -17.43 29.64
N LEU A 179 -2.47 -16.50 28.70
CA LEU A 179 -3.21 -15.25 28.89
C LEU A 179 -4.02 -14.93 27.64
N ALA A 180 -5.08 -14.12 27.77
CA ALA A 180 -5.73 -13.48 26.65
C ALA A 180 -4.80 -12.37 26.13
N VAL A 181 -4.38 -12.45 24.85
CA VAL A 181 -3.45 -11.49 24.26
C VAL A 181 -4.10 -10.17 23.90
N LEU A 182 -5.41 -10.19 23.68
CA LEU A 182 -6.27 -9.02 23.39
C LEU A 182 -7.36 -8.92 24.47
N HIS A 183 -7.75 -7.69 24.80
CA HIS A 183 -8.92 -7.41 25.61
C HIS A 183 -9.88 -6.52 24.82
N SER A 184 -11.01 -7.09 24.40
CA SER A 184 -12.01 -6.39 23.60
C SER A 184 -13.06 -5.75 24.48
N TYR A 185 -13.38 -4.47 24.21
CA TYR A 185 -14.49 -3.74 24.77
C TYR A 185 -15.68 -3.66 23.81
N LEU A 186 -15.67 -4.44 22.75
CA LEU A 186 -16.74 -4.41 21.75
C LEU A 186 -18.10 -4.70 22.39
N GLY A 187 -19.08 -3.80 22.18
CA GLY A 187 -20.42 -3.87 22.78
C GLY A 187 -20.49 -3.43 24.25
N ALA A 188 -19.38 -3.07 24.88
CA ALA A 188 -19.42 -2.40 26.18
C ALA A 188 -19.91 -0.96 26.04
N VAL A 189 -20.48 -0.41 27.12
CA VAL A 189 -20.99 0.97 27.17
C VAL A 189 -20.17 1.76 28.18
N ASP A 190 -19.70 2.94 27.78
CA ASP A 190 -18.97 3.82 28.68
C ASP A 190 -19.90 4.46 29.74
N ARG A 191 -19.31 5.15 30.72
CA ARG A 191 -20.08 5.81 31.79
C ARG A 191 -21.05 6.90 31.31
N TYR A 192 -20.95 7.34 30.05
CA TYR A 192 -21.82 8.33 29.44
C TYR A 192 -22.91 7.73 28.55
N GLY A 193 -22.91 6.40 28.38
CA GLY A 193 -23.87 5.69 27.55
C GLY A 193 -23.41 5.49 26.09
N ASN A 194 -22.13 5.76 25.73
CA ASN A 194 -21.64 5.52 24.40
C ASN A 194 -21.17 4.07 24.26
N GLU A 195 -21.66 3.39 23.23
CA GLU A 195 -21.22 2.05 22.89
C GLU A 195 -19.81 2.05 22.30
N LEU A 196 -18.94 1.15 22.79
CA LEU A 196 -17.58 0.97 22.30
C LEU A 196 -17.61 -0.03 21.13
N LEU A 197 -17.37 0.46 19.90
CA LEU A 197 -17.54 -0.32 18.67
C LEU A 197 -16.24 -0.96 18.15
N VAL A 198 -15.07 -0.45 18.57
CA VAL A 198 -13.76 -0.84 17.99
C VAL A 198 -12.62 -0.88 19.01
N THR A 199 -12.90 -0.68 20.30
CA THR A 199 -11.85 -0.60 21.32
C THR A 199 -11.37 -1.99 21.71
N GLU A 200 -10.11 -2.28 21.39
CA GLU A 200 -9.44 -3.51 21.75
C GLU A 200 -7.99 -3.17 22.18
N ILE A 201 -7.56 -3.74 23.31
CA ILE A 201 -6.26 -3.48 23.91
C ILE A 201 -5.36 -4.69 23.69
N ALA A 202 -4.15 -4.46 23.16
CA ALA A 202 -3.13 -5.50 22.98
C ALA A 202 -2.39 -5.78 24.30
N ILE A 203 -3.02 -6.51 25.19
CA ILE A 203 -2.52 -6.78 26.55
C ILE A 203 -1.12 -7.39 26.53
N ALA A 204 -0.85 -8.34 25.63
CA ALA A 204 0.45 -8.96 25.57
C ALA A 204 1.56 -7.98 25.15
N ASP A 205 1.27 -7.01 24.27
CA ASP A 205 2.21 -5.97 23.89
C ASP A 205 2.44 -4.95 25.01
N GLU A 206 1.41 -4.59 25.78
CA GLU A 206 1.57 -3.71 26.94
C GLU A 206 2.43 -4.36 28.01
N VAL A 207 2.22 -5.66 28.27
CA VAL A 207 3.05 -6.46 29.19
C VAL A 207 4.49 -6.57 28.68
N ALA A 208 4.69 -6.79 27.39
CA ALA A 208 6.00 -6.83 26.74
C ALA A 208 6.77 -5.52 26.92
N ALA A 209 6.12 -4.40 26.59
CA ALA A 209 6.70 -3.07 26.72
C ALA A 209 6.99 -2.66 28.18
N ALA A 210 6.11 -3.01 29.11
CA ALA A 210 6.32 -2.77 30.54
C ALA A 210 7.52 -3.55 31.09
N ALA A 211 7.66 -4.82 30.71
CA ALA A 211 8.79 -5.67 31.14
C ALA A 211 10.14 -5.17 30.61
N ASP A 212 10.19 -4.53 29.42
CA ASP A 212 11.42 -3.97 28.87
C ASP A 212 12.03 -2.86 29.74
N LEU A 213 11.22 -2.16 30.54
CA LEU A 213 11.69 -1.12 31.47
C LEU A 213 12.70 -1.67 32.50
N VAL A 214 12.60 -2.94 32.89
CA VAL A 214 13.53 -3.57 33.84
C VAL A 214 14.53 -4.51 33.17
N LYS A 215 14.19 -5.08 32.02
CA LYS A 215 15.15 -5.88 31.23
C LYS A 215 16.29 -5.01 30.70
N GLY A 216 15.94 -3.90 30.07
CA GLY A 216 16.91 -2.98 29.47
C GLY A 216 17.79 -3.65 28.41
N LYS A 217 18.73 -2.88 27.82
CA LYS A 217 19.55 -3.38 26.71
C LYS A 217 20.94 -3.88 27.14
N LEU A 218 21.47 -3.38 28.26
CA LEU A 218 22.84 -3.63 28.71
C LEU A 218 22.90 -4.28 30.10
N THR A 219 21.77 -4.61 30.69
CA THR A 219 21.65 -5.14 32.05
C THR A 219 21.93 -6.65 32.16
N ALA A 220 22.00 -7.36 31.03
CA ALA A 220 22.05 -8.83 30.97
C ALA A 220 20.87 -9.50 31.70
N ILE A 221 19.69 -8.85 31.72
CA ILE A 221 18.46 -9.40 32.32
C ILE A 221 17.49 -9.75 31.18
N PRO A 222 17.49 -11.00 30.69
CA PRO A 222 16.65 -11.39 29.55
C PRO A 222 15.21 -11.75 29.93
N VAL A 223 14.93 -11.91 31.23
CA VAL A 223 13.64 -12.35 31.77
C VAL A 223 13.15 -11.37 32.83
N ALA A 224 11.89 -11.00 32.77
CA ALA A 224 11.19 -10.23 33.79
C ALA A 224 9.86 -10.89 34.13
N VAL A 225 9.29 -10.58 35.29
CA VAL A 225 7.98 -11.02 35.74
C VAL A 225 7.09 -9.84 35.97
N VAL A 226 5.91 -9.81 35.34
CA VAL A 226 4.86 -8.83 35.62
C VAL A 226 3.83 -9.51 36.53
N ARG A 227 3.59 -8.90 37.69
CA ARG A 227 2.75 -9.41 38.77
C ARG A 227 1.62 -8.44 39.07
N GLY A 228 0.48 -8.91 39.54
CA GLY A 228 -0.66 -8.10 39.95
C GLY A 228 -1.70 -7.90 38.83
N LEU A 229 -1.49 -8.48 37.66
CA LEU A 229 -2.48 -8.52 36.60
C LEU A 229 -3.40 -9.76 36.80
N ASN A 230 -4.70 -9.56 36.72
CA ASN A 230 -5.66 -10.67 36.74
C ASN A 230 -6.14 -10.92 35.31
N LEU A 231 -5.31 -11.63 34.53
CA LEU A 231 -5.56 -11.85 33.12
C LEU A 231 -6.29 -13.19 32.89
N PRO A 232 -7.41 -13.20 32.14
CA PRO A 232 -8.04 -14.45 31.73
C PRO A 232 -7.12 -15.23 30.79
N ASN A 233 -7.29 -16.55 30.76
CA ASN A 233 -6.67 -17.41 29.76
C ASN A 233 -7.78 -17.97 28.87
N ASP A 234 -7.83 -17.49 27.63
CA ASP A 234 -8.81 -17.89 26.60
C ASP A 234 -8.19 -18.83 25.54
N GLY A 235 -6.93 -19.23 25.73
CA GLY A 235 -6.20 -20.07 24.79
C GLY A 235 -5.63 -19.30 23.59
N SER A 236 -5.73 -17.97 23.59
CA SER A 236 -5.15 -17.14 22.53
C SER A 236 -3.62 -17.17 22.53
N THR A 237 -3.02 -16.83 21.38
CA THR A 237 -1.58 -16.79 21.15
C THR A 237 -1.19 -15.45 20.51
N ALA A 238 0.09 -15.13 20.43
CA ALA A 238 0.57 -13.89 19.84
C ALA A 238 0.20 -13.75 18.35
N ARG A 239 -0.12 -14.84 17.65
CA ARG A 239 -0.63 -14.78 16.26
C ARG A 239 -1.91 -13.97 16.12
N GLN A 240 -2.74 -13.89 17.17
CA GLN A 240 -3.97 -13.09 17.15
C GLN A 240 -3.72 -11.58 17.25
N LEU A 241 -2.51 -11.15 17.57
CA LEU A 241 -2.09 -9.75 17.48
C LEU A 241 -1.82 -9.31 16.03
N LEU A 242 -1.66 -10.28 15.11
CA LEU A 242 -1.41 -9.99 13.70
C LEU A 242 -2.75 -9.70 13.00
N ARG A 243 -2.86 -8.52 12.42
CA ARG A 243 -4.05 -8.16 11.64
C ARG A 243 -4.03 -8.88 10.30
N PRO A 244 -5.16 -9.48 9.84
CA PRO A 244 -5.27 -10.01 8.49
C PRO A 244 -4.94 -8.94 7.44
N GLY A 245 -4.24 -9.32 6.37
CA GLY A 245 -3.73 -8.36 5.40
C GLY A 245 -4.80 -7.53 4.69
N ASP A 246 -5.97 -8.09 4.43
CA ASP A 246 -7.11 -7.42 3.80
C ASP A 246 -7.85 -6.48 4.75
N GLU A 247 -7.64 -6.60 6.06
CA GLU A 247 -8.20 -5.72 7.09
C GLU A 247 -7.21 -4.63 7.54
N ASP A 248 -5.93 -4.74 7.15
CA ASP A 248 -4.90 -3.78 7.56
C ASP A 248 -4.80 -2.61 6.57
N LEU A 249 -5.05 -1.38 7.07
CA LEU A 249 -4.91 -0.14 6.29
C LEU A 249 -3.47 0.09 5.77
N PHE A 250 -2.48 -0.53 6.39
CA PHE A 250 -1.06 -0.41 6.04
C PHE A 250 -0.50 -1.69 5.39
N TRP A 251 -1.39 -2.58 4.93
CA TRP A 251 -1.02 -3.83 4.28
C TRP A 251 -0.03 -3.66 3.14
N LEU A 252 -0.27 -2.65 2.27
CA LEU A 252 0.66 -2.32 1.20
C LEU A 252 1.82 -1.51 1.78
N GLY A 253 3.02 -2.06 1.70
CA GLY A 253 4.23 -1.30 1.95
C GLY A 253 4.40 -0.17 0.93
N THR A 254 5.15 0.87 1.28
CA THR A 254 5.41 2.03 0.40
C THR A 254 5.97 1.59 -0.96
N ALA A 255 6.89 0.64 -0.99
CA ALA A 255 7.49 0.14 -2.23
C ALA A 255 6.47 -0.61 -3.09
N GLU A 256 5.62 -1.43 -2.50
CA GLU A 256 4.56 -2.17 -3.18
C GLU A 256 3.48 -1.23 -3.72
N ALA A 257 3.04 -0.26 -2.93
CA ALA A 257 2.05 0.73 -3.36
C ALA A 257 2.55 1.56 -4.56
N LEU A 258 3.82 1.99 -4.55
CA LEU A 258 4.45 2.68 -5.66
C LEU A 258 4.54 1.80 -6.92
N ASP A 259 4.94 0.55 -6.78
CA ASP A 259 5.05 -0.38 -7.90
C ASP A 259 3.67 -0.71 -8.48
N MET A 260 2.69 -0.95 -7.64
CA MET A 260 1.31 -1.15 -8.06
C MET A 260 0.74 0.07 -8.78
N GLY A 261 0.94 1.28 -8.25
CA GLY A 261 0.52 2.52 -8.90
C GLY A 261 1.15 2.70 -10.29
N ARG A 262 2.45 2.40 -10.44
CA ARG A 262 3.16 2.45 -11.73
C ARG A 262 2.57 1.49 -12.76
N ARG A 263 2.28 0.24 -12.37
CA ARG A 263 1.70 -0.78 -13.25
C ARG A 263 0.24 -0.48 -13.60
N GLN A 264 -0.51 0.14 -12.70
CA GLN A 264 -1.93 0.40 -12.87
C GLN A 264 -2.23 1.71 -13.60
N ALA A 265 -1.28 2.64 -13.73
CA ALA A 265 -1.49 3.95 -14.35
C ALA A 265 -2.20 3.88 -15.71
N GLN A 266 -1.74 2.98 -16.60
CA GLN A 266 -2.37 2.75 -17.91
C GLN A 266 -3.79 2.18 -17.82
N LEU A 267 -4.07 1.39 -16.78
CA LEU A 267 -5.35 0.69 -16.58
C LEU A 267 -6.42 1.60 -15.97
N LEU A 268 -6.02 2.72 -15.37
CA LEU A 268 -6.94 3.76 -14.87
C LEU A 268 -7.64 4.48 -16.04
N ARG A 269 -6.95 4.68 -17.18
CA ARG A 269 -7.47 5.42 -18.32
C ARG A 269 -8.68 4.74 -18.96
N ARG A 270 -9.79 5.44 -19.01
CA ARG A 270 -11.04 5.05 -19.71
C ARG A 270 -11.57 6.19 -20.55
N SER A 271 -12.42 5.87 -21.54
CA SER A 271 -13.21 6.86 -22.27
C SER A 271 -14.46 7.20 -21.45
N VAL A 272 -14.37 8.25 -20.66
CA VAL A 272 -15.48 8.82 -19.87
C VAL A 272 -16.33 9.72 -20.77
N ARG A 273 -17.65 9.48 -20.80
CA ARG A 273 -18.58 10.20 -21.68
C ARG A 273 -19.69 10.95 -20.95
N ARG A 274 -19.75 10.81 -19.64
CA ARG A 274 -20.66 11.56 -18.76
C ARG A 274 -19.84 12.19 -17.65
N PHE A 275 -19.96 13.49 -17.53
CA PHE A 275 -19.19 14.30 -16.59
C PHE A 275 -20.10 14.90 -15.53
N GLY A 276 -19.59 15.04 -14.31
CA GLY A 276 -20.20 15.84 -13.25
C GLY A 276 -20.10 17.34 -13.57
N ALA A 277 -20.83 18.14 -12.80
CA ALA A 277 -20.82 19.60 -12.93
C ALA A 277 -19.66 20.27 -12.18
N GLU A 278 -18.82 19.50 -11.51
CA GLU A 278 -17.68 20.00 -10.74
C GLU A 278 -16.63 20.64 -11.69
N PRO A 279 -16.19 21.87 -11.40
CA PRO A 279 -15.17 22.54 -12.21
C PRO A 279 -13.82 21.85 -12.06
N VAL A 280 -13.08 21.76 -13.16
CA VAL A 280 -11.73 21.19 -13.17
C VAL A 280 -10.73 22.30 -12.86
N PRO A 281 -9.88 22.15 -11.82
CA PRO A 281 -8.80 23.11 -11.55
C PRO A 281 -7.84 23.22 -12.72
N PRO A 282 -7.52 24.44 -13.21
CA PRO A 282 -6.65 24.65 -14.37
C PRO A 282 -5.27 24.01 -14.24
N ASP A 283 -4.68 24.04 -13.04
CA ASP A 283 -3.37 23.48 -12.73
C ASP A 283 -3.28 21.98 -12.97
N LEU A 284 -4.37 21.24 -12.78
CA LEU A 284 -4.42 19.80 -13.07
C LEU A 284 -4.30 19.51 -14.57
N ILE A 285 -4.94 20.34 -15.40
CA ILE A 285 -4.88 20.22 -16.86
C ILE A 285 -3.49 20.62 -17.37
N GLU A 286 -2.97 21.75 -16.88
CA GLU A 286 -1.63 22.23 -17.24
C GLU A 286 -0.54 21.22 -16.87
N ALA A 287 -0.60 20.66 -15.65
CA ALA A 287 0.33 19.61 -15.20
C ALA A 287 0.24 18.35 -16.08
N ALA A 288 -0.99 17.92 -16.44
CA ALA A 288 -1.19 16.75 -17.30
C ALA A 288 -0.66 17.00 -18.72
N ILE A 289 -0.84 18.21 -19.27
CA ILE A 289 -0.26 18.61 -20.56
C ILE A 289 1.28 18.63 -20.47
N GLY A 290 1.84 19.17 -19.38
CA GLY A 290 3.29 19.18 -19.15
C GLY A 290 3.89 17.78 -19.19
N GLU A 291 3.24 16.81 -18.56
CA GLU A 291 3.64 15.38 -18.61
C GLU A 291 3.47 14.80 -20.02
N ALA A 292 2.37 15.11 -20.70
CA ALA A 292 2.13 14.63 -22.07
C ALA A 292 3.21 15.10 -23.06
N LEU A 293 3.78 16.28 -22.85
CA LEU A 293 4.85 16.84 -23.69
C LEU A 293 6.21 16.11 -23.51
N THR A 294 6.33 15.15 -22.59
CA THR A 294 7.47 14.25 -22.48
C THR A 294 7.37 13.02 -23.40
N ALA A 295 6.27 12.87 -24.14
CA ALA A 295 6.09 11.79 -25.09
C ALA A 295 7.21 11.78 -26.15
N PRO A 296 7.61 10.59 -26.64
CA PRO A 296 8.67 10.50 -27.66
C PRO A 296 8.26 11.23 -28.94
N ALA A 297 9.20 11.97 -29.50
CA ALA A 297 9.01 12.69 -30.74
C ALA A 297 10.26 12.58 -31.63
N PRO A 298 10.09 12.61 -32.97
CA PRO A 298 11.21 12.51 -33.89
C PRO A 298 12.09 13.77 -33.81
N HIS A 299 13.37 13.62 -34.11
CA HIS A 299 14.35 14.72 -34.24
C HIS A 299 14.46 15.62 -32.99
N HIS A 300 14.15 15.09 -31.79
CA HIS A 300 14.09 15.86 -30.53
C HIS A 300 13.16 17.08 -30.60
N THR A 301 12.13 17.04 -31.47
CA THR A 301 11.15 18.10 -31.62
C THR A 301 9.99 17.97 -30.66
N ARG A 302 9.06 18.93 -30.71
CA ARG A 302 7.76 18.82 -30.01
C ARG A 302 6.66 19.16 -31.03
N PRO A 303 6.28 18.21 -31.89
CA PRO A 303 5.36 18.47 -33.01
C PRO A 303 3.90 18.50 -32.55
N VAL A 304 3.64 18.82 -31.31
CA VAL A 304 2.30 18.90 -30.74
C VAL A 304 2.07 20.27 -30.08
N ARG A 305 0.86 20.81 -30.29
CA ARG A 305 0.31 21.91 -29.50
C ARG A 305 -1.05 21.48 -28.98
N PHE A 306 -1.33 21.80 -27.74
CA PHE A 306 -2.65 21.60 -27.14
C PHE A 306 -3.36 22.94 -27.06
N VAL A 307 -4.47 23.09 -27.78
CA VAL A 307 -5.31 24.29 -27.73
C VAL A 307 -6.47 24.02 -26.77
N TRP A 308 -6.50 24.74 -25.68
CA TRP A 308 -7.53 24.64 -24.66
C TRP A 308 -8.64 25.67 -24.88
N LEU A 309 -9.87 25.19 -25.07
CA LEU A 309 -11.04 26.03 -25.30
C LEU A 309 -11.63 26.54 -23.98
N GLN A 310 -11.02 27.57 -23.40
CA GLN A 310 -11.35 28.06 -22.06
C GLN A 310 -12.71 28.75 -21.96
N THR A 311 -13.19 29.41 -23.06
CA THR A 311 -14.47 30.11 -23.00
C THR A 311 -15.59 29.29 -23.64
N GLN A 312 -16.75 29.28 -22.97
CA GLN A 312 -17.95 28.62 -23.48
C GLN A 312 -18.36 29.17 -24.85
N ALA A 313 -18.21 30.49 -25.09
CA ALA A 313 -18.56 31.13 -26.34
C ALA A 313 -17.71 30.60 -27.51
N THR A 314 -16.40 30.50 -27.34
CA THR A 314 -15.49 29.96 -28.37
C THR A 314 -15.80 28.50 -28.64
N ARG A 315 -16.01 27.71 -27.58
CA ARG A 315 -16.33 26.27 -27.68
C ARG A 315 -17.65 26.07 -28.44
N THR A 316 -18.71 26.73 -28.01
CA THR A 316 -20.04 26.56 -28.62
C THR A 316 -20.00 26.98 -30.11
N ARG A 317 -19.42 28.13 -30.43
CA ARG A 317 -19.29 28.61 -31.81
C ARG A 317 -18.57 27.60 -32.69
N LEU A 318 -17.42 27.08 -32.26
CA LEU A 318 -16.67 26.07 -33.01
C LEU A 318 -17.50 24.78 -33.23
N LEU A 319 -18.09 24.25 -32.15
CA LEU A 319 -18.86 23.01 -32.23
C LEU A 319 -20.12 23.14 -33.10
N ASP A 320 -20.83 24.27 -33.05
CA ASP A 320 -21.99 24.51 -33.87
C ASP A 320 -21.60 24.54 -35.37
N ARG A 321 -20.54 25.25 -35.73
CA ARG A 321 -20.07 25.27 -37.10
C ARG A 321 -19.57 23.94 -37.62
N MET A 322 -18.90 23.17 -36.76
CA MET A 322 -18.51 21.78 -37.08
C MET A 322 -19.75 20.88 -37.27
N LYS A 323 -20.78 21.05 -36.45
CA LYS A 323 -22.05 20.33 -36.56
C LYS A 323 -22.78 20.64 -37.86
N ASP A 324 -22.81 21.91 -38.25
CA ASP A 324 -23.44 22.34 -39.51
C ASP A 324 -22.70 21.81 -40.75
N LYS A 325 -21.34 21.89 -40.73
CA LYS A 325 -20.52 21.26 -41.76
C LYS A 325 -20.82 19.76 -41.86
N TRP A 326 -20.82 19.06 -40.77
CA TRP A 326 -21.05 17.61 -40.72
C TRP A 326 -22.45 17.25 -41.20
N ARG A 327 -23.47 18.07 -40.86
CA ARG A 327 -24.84 17.90 -41.37
C ARG A 327 -24.86 18.03 -42.89
N SER A 328 -24.19 19.04 -43.43
CA SER A 328 -24.09 19.27 -44.89
C SER A 328 -23.38 18.12 -45.61
N ASP A 329 -22.26 17.63 -45.08
CA ASP A 329 -21.52 16.51 -45.65
C ASP A 329 -22.37 15.23 -45.70
N LEU A 330 -23.07 14.89 -44.61
CA LEU A 330 -23.92 13.71 -44.52
C LEU A 330 -25.17 13.82 -45.41
N ALA A 331 -25.72 15.01 -45.57
CA ALA A 331 -26.82 15.25 -46.50
C ALA A 331 -26.36 15.09 -47.97
N GLY A 332 -25.15 15.59 -48.26
CA GLY A 332 -24.49 15.38 -49.56
C GLY A 332 -24.25 13.93 -49.90
N ASP A 333 -23.99 13.10 -48.88
CA ASP A 333 -23.86 11.62 -48.99
C ASP A 333 -25.21 10.89 -49.12
N GLY A 334 -26.33 11.65 -49.22
CA GLY A 334 -27.70 11.08 -49.38
C GLY A 334 -28.26 10.40 -48.13
N ARG A 335 -27.76 10.70 -46.92
CA ARG A 335 -28.25 10.12 -45.69
C ARG A 335 -29.61 10.70 -45.27
N PRO A 336 -30.56 9.90 -44.73
CA PRO A 336 -31.86 10.39 -44.25
C PRO A 336 -31.68 11.38 -43.07
N ALA A 337 -32.53 12.41 -43.01
CA ALA A 337 -32.45 13.47 -42.01
C ALA A 337 -32.49 12.98 -40.57
N ASP A 338 -33.36 12.01 -40.25
CA ASP A 338 -33.48 11.42 -38.93
C ASP A 338 -32.22 10.65 -38.54
N TRP A 339 -31.55 9.99 -39.48
CA TRP A 339 -30.26 9.32 -39.25
C TRP A 339 -29.15 10.34 -38.99
N ILE A 340 -29.14 11.45 -39.76
CA ILE A 340 -28.18 12.53 -39.58
C ILE A 340 -28.29 13.11 -38.17
N GLU A 341 -29.49 13.46 -37.70
CA GLU A 341 -29.66 14.05 -36.36
C GLU A 341 -29.25 13.07 -35.25
N ARG A 342 -29.57 11.77 -35.35
CA ARG A 342 -29.06 10.77 -34.41
C ARG A 342 -27.53 10.66 -34.43
N ARG A 343 -26.89 10.83 -35.57
CA ARG A 343 -25.44 10.82 -35.72
C ARG A 343 -24.79 12.05 -35.09
N LEU A 344 -25.35 13.24 -35.33
CA LEU A 344 -24.89 14.52 -34.79
C LEU A 344 -25.02 14.56 -33.25
N ALA A 345 -26.04 13.94 -32.67
CA ALA A 345 -26.24 13.87 -31.22
C ALA A 345 -25.07 13.22 -30.50
N ARG A 346 -24.27 12.35 -31.14
CA ARG A 346 -23.07 11.75 -30.55
C ARG A 346 -21.97 12.79 -30.27
N GLY A 347 -22.03 13.96 -30.88
CA GLY A 347 -21.11 15.07 -30.61
C GLY A 347 -21.42 15.84 -29.32
N GLN A 348 -22.58 15.58 -28.69
CA GLN A 348 -23.03 16.27 -27.48
C GLN A 348 -22.01 16.23 -26.33
N ILE A 349 -21.23 15.18 -26.25
CA ILE A 349 -20.17 15.02 -25.25
C ILE A 349 -19.18 16.19 -25.19
N LEU A 350 -18.88 16.86 -26.32
CA LEU A 350 -17.99 18.03 -26.35
C LEU A 350 -18.65 19.28 -25.83
N TYR A 351 -19.99 19.38 -25.91
CA TYR A 351 -20.76 20.50 -25.33
C TYR A 351 -20.90 20.32 -23.81
N ASP A 352 -21.11 19.06 -23.36
CA ASP A 352 -21.41 18.74 -21.96
C ASP A 352 -20.13 18.65 -21.09
N ALA A 353 -18.96 18.49 -21.72
CA ALA A 353 -17.71 18.40 -20.96
C ALA A 353 -17.36 19.72 -20.28
N PRO A 354 -16.94 19.72 -19.01
CA PRO A 354 -16.42 20.90 -18.34
C PRO A 354 -15.30 21.58 -19.14
N GLU A 355 -14.34 20.79 -19.64
CA GLU A 355 -13.20 21.29 -20.38
C GLU A 355 -12.99 20.56 -21.70
N VAL A 356 -12.47 21.26 -22.70
CA VAL A 356 -12.14 20.71 -24.03
C VAL A 356 -10.76 21.18 -24.48
N VAL A 357 -9.91 20.20 -24.84
CA VAL A 357 -8.56 20.44 -25.37
C VAL A 357 -8.44 19.80 -26.75
N ILE A 358 -7.90 20.53 -27.72
CA ILE A 358 -7.67 20.03 -29.08
C ILE A 358 -6.16 19.88 -29.32
N PRO A 359 -5.66 18.64 -29.55
CA PRO A 359 -4.28 18.40 -29.95
C PRO A 359 -4.10 18.74 -31.45
N PHE A 360 -3.03 19.45 -31.75
CA PHE A 360 -2.62 19.76 -33.10
C PHE A 360 -1.24 19.20 -33.41
N LEU A 361 -1.11 18.62 -34.59
CA LEU A 361 0.18 18.36 -35.20
C LEU A 361 0.69 19.68 -35.80
N VAL A 362 1.92 20.05 -35.41
CA VAL A 362 2.61 21.22 -35.98
C VAL A 362 3.89 20.76 -36.70
N PRO A 363 4.30 21.42 -37.79
CA PRO A 363 5.41 20.97 -38.60
C PRO A 363 6.81 21.31 -38.05
N ASP A 364 6.89 21.83 -36.83
CA ASP A 364 8.14 22.29 -36.22
C ASP A 364 9.21 21.18 -36.24
N GLY A 365 10.33 21.45 -36.92
CA GLY A 365 11.44 20.50 -37.04
C GLY A 365 11.22 19.37 -38.04
N LYS A 366 10.17 19.45 -38.87
CA LYS A 366 9.91 18.50 -39.94
C LYS A 366 10.96 18.62 -41.04
N HIS A 367 11.49 17.49 -41.50
CA HIS A 367 12.43 17.47 -42.63
C HIS A 367 11.68 17.58 -43.96
N THR A 368 12.31 18.19 -44.94
CA THR A 368 11.81 18.27 -46.30
C THR A 368 12.50 17.21 -47.16
N TYR A 369 11.72 16.44 -47.89
CA TYR A 369 12.21 15.39 -48.78
C TYR A 369 11.83 15.66 -50.21
N PRO A 370 12.68 15.24 -51.19
CA PRO A 370 12.43 15.48 -52.64
C PRO A 370 11.32 14.58 -53.19
N ASP A 371 10.93 13.50 -52.51
CA ASP A 371 9.91 12.57 -52.97
C ASP A 371 8.73 12.45 -51.97
N ALA A 372 7.56 12.08 -52.50
CA ALA A 372 6.34 11.96 -51.76
C ALA A 372 6.42 10.84 -50.69
N ALA A 373 7.06 9.73 -51.02
CA ALA A 373 7.09 8.55 -50.09
C ALA A 373 7.81 8.89 -48.77
N ARG A 374 8.94 9.59 -48.82
CA ARG A 374 9.63 10.05 -47.60
C ARG A 374 8.87 11.18 -46.91
N THR A 375 8.23 12.07 -47.65
CA THR A 375 7.38 13.11 -47.09
C THR A 375 6.20 12.53 -46.31
N ASP A 376 5.54 11.49 -46.87
CA ASP A 376 4.43 10.78 -46.20
C ASP A 376 4.91 9.99 -45.00
N ALA A 377 6.09 9.35 -45.08
CA ALA A 377 6.69 8.65 -43.94
C ALA A 377 6.99 9.63 -42.77
N GLU A 378 7.55 10.80 -43.07
CA GLU A 378 7.81 11.87 -42.11
C GLU A 378 6.50 12.35 -41.46
N HIS A 379 5.47 12.64 -42.27
CA HIS A 379 4.14 13.03 -41.75
C HIS A 379 3.54 11.94 -40.85
N THR A 380 3.67 10.68 -41.25
CA THR A 380 3.20 9.55 -40.42
C THR A 380 3.93 9.48 -39.10
N MET A 381 5.25 9.63 -39.10
CA MET A 381 6.07 9.60 -37.88
C MET A 381 5.69 10.72 -36.92
N PHE A 382 5.44 11.93 -37.41
CA PHE A 382 4.96 13.07 -36.61
C PHE A 382 3.54 12.83 -36.07
N THR A 383 2.65 12.25 -36.88
CA THR A 383 1.31 11.87 -36.45
C THR A 383 1.33 10.86 -35.31
N VAL A 384 2.21 9.84 -35.39
CA VAL A 384 2.42 8.85 -34.32
C VAL A 384 2.90 9.54 -33.04
N ALA A 385 3.82 10.51 -33.15
CA ALA A 385 4.32 11.26 -32.00
C ALA A 385 3.20 12.04 -31.29
N VAL A 386 2.31 12.71 -32.04
CA VAL A 386 1.15 13.39 -31.45
C VAL A 386 0.18 12.38 -30.82
N GLY A 387 -0.03 11.22 -31.46
CA GLY A 387 -0.83 10.11 -30.87
C GLY A 387 -0.26 9.63 -29.53
N ALA A 388 1.07 9.55 -29.43
CA ALA A 388 1.74 9.22 -28.17
C ALA A 388 1.52 10.30 -27.09
N ALA A 389 1.62 11.59 -27.46
CA ALA A 389 1.33 12.70 -26.55
C ALA A 389 -0.15 12.73 -26.12
N VAL A 390 -1.09 12.43 -27.01
CA VAL A 390 -2.51 12.31 -26.67
C VAL A 390 -2.73 11.18 -25.66
N GLN A 391 -2.16 10.00 -25.90
CA GLN A 391 -2.27 8.87 -24.95
C GLN A 391 -1.65 9.24 -23.60
N ALA A 392 -0.49 9.89 -23.58
CA ALA A 392 0.16 10.35 -22.36
C ALA A 392 -0.74 11.33 -21.57
N LEU A 393 -1.39 12.30 -22.28
CA LEU A 393 -2.35 13.21 -21.66
C LEU A 393 -3.54 12.48 -21.04
N LEU A 394 -4.13 11.53 -21.76
CA LEU A 394 -5.28 10.75 -21.25
C LEU A 394 -4.92 9.95 -19.98
N VAL A 395 -3.69 9.42 -19.91
CA VAL A 395 -3.19 8.73 -18.70
C VAL A 395 -2.91 9.72 -17.58
N ALA A 396 -2.25 10.84 -17.89
CA ALA A 396 -1.94 11.88 -16.91
C ALA A 396 -3.20 12.48 -16.25
N LEU A 397 -4.29 12.64 -17.03
CA LEU A 397 -5.60 13.02 -16.50
C LEU A 397 -6.19 11.92 -15.60
N ALA A 398 -6.13 10.67 -16.05
CA ALA A 398 -6.71 9.55 -15.30
C ALA A 398 -6.03 9.32 -13.93
N VAL A 399 -4.70 9.45 -13.83
CA VAL A 399 -3.98 9.32 -12.54
C VAL A 399 -4.27 10.47 -11.58
N ARG A 400 -4.83 11.60 -12.09
CA ARG A 400 -5.33 12.72 -11.30
C ARG A 400 -6.81 12.62 -10.96
N GLY A 401 -7.45 11.47 -11.25
CA GLY A 401 -8.88 11.27 -11.01
C GLY A 401 -9.80 11.94 -12.02
N LEU A 402 -9.25 12.50 -13.12
CA LEU A 402 -10.05 13.12 -14.16
C LEU A 402 -10.45 12.11 -15.23
N GLY A 403 -11.72 12.14 -15.62
CA GLY A 403 -12.24 11.43 -16.77
C GLY A 403 -11.92 12.15 -18.06
N SER A 404 -11.68 11.43 -19.15
CA SER A 404 -11.47 12.01 -20.46
C SER A 404 -11.98 11.13 -21.59
N CYS A 405 -12.29 11.74 -22.73
CA CYS A 405 -12.63 11.05 -23.96
C CYS A 405 -12.05 11.76 -25.18
N TRP A 406 -11.24 11.03 -25.94
CA TRP A 406 -10.78 11.50 -27.26
C TRP A 406 -11.85 11.27 -28.33
N ILE A 407 -12.14 12.30 -29.13
CA ILE A 407 -13.14 12.32 -30.20
C ILE A 407 -12.50 12.84 -31.48
N GLY A 408 -12.56 12.06 -32.56
CA GLY A 408 -11.88 12.38 -33.84
C GLY A 408 -12.55 13.44 -34.73
N SER A 409 -13.63 14.10 -34.30
CA SER A 409 -14.46 14.94 -35.14
C SER A 409 -13.72 16.13 -35.79
N THR A 410 -12.74 16.74 -35.10
CA THR A 410 -11.98 17.88 -35.62
C THR A 410 -11.10 17.53 -36.81
N ILE A 411 -10.70 16.26 -36.97
CA ILE A 411 -9.89 15.77 -38.09
C ILE A 411 -10.65 16.00 -39.44
N PHE A 412 -11.97 15.73 -39.43
CA PHE A 412 -12.82 15.87 -40.60
C PHE A 412 -13.23 17.33 -40.93
N ALA A 413 -12.90 18.25 -40.04
CA ALA A 413 -13.23 19.68 -40.20
C ALA A 413 -11.99 20.58 -40.04
N ALA A 414 -10.82 20.11 -40.44
CA ALA A 414 -9.54 20.73 -40.12
C ALA A 414 -9.45 22.18 -40.52
N ASP A 415 -9.88 22.55 -41.76
CA ASP A 415 -9.84 23.93 -42.27
C ASP A 415 -10.75 24.85 -41.45
N LEU A 416 -11.96 24.38 -41.14
CA LEU A 416 -12.92 25.10 -40.32
C LEU A 416 -12.38 25.33 -38.88
N VAL A 417 -11.81 24.32 -38.29
CA VAL A 417 -11.24 24.38 -36.92
C VAL A 417 -10.12 25.43 -36.87
N ARG A 418 -9.22 25.42 -37.85
CA ARG A 418 -8.14 26.43 -37.94
C ARG A 418 -8.70 27.84 -38.10
N ALA A 419 -9.63 28.02 -39.03
CA ALA A 419 -10.22 29.32 -39.30
C ALA A 419 -10.95 29.90 -38.06
N GLU A 420 -11.75 29.07 -37.35
CA GLU A 420 -12.48 29.48 -36.14
C GLU A 420 -11.59 29.81 -34.95
N LEU A 421 -10.43 29.18 -34.88
CA LEU A 421 -9.47 29.37 -33.80
C LEU A 421 -8.30 30.28 -34.18
N GLU A 422 -8.33 30.85 -35.40
CA GLU A 422 -7.30 31.77 -35.94
C GLU A 422 -5.89 31.17 -35.89
N LEU A 423 -5.77 29.85 -36.24
CA LEU A 423 -4.53 29.10 -36.18
C LEU A 423 -3.85 28.98 -37.57
N PRO A 424 -2.52 28.74 -37.60
CA PRO A 424 -1.77 28.59 -38.86
C PRO A 424 -2.34 27.49 -39.78
N ALA A 425 -2.24 27.68 -41.08
CA ALA A 425 -2.80 26.77 -42.09
C ALA A 425 -2.13 25.39 -42.11
N ASP A 426 -0.90 25.29 -41.64
CA ASP A 426 -0.09 24.06 -41.54
C ASP A 426 -0.26 23.30 -40.24
N TRP A 427 -1.13 23.78 -39.34
CA TRP A 427 -1.49 23.04 -38.12
C TRP A 427 -2.63 22.05 -38.43
N HIS A 428 -2.49 20.79 -38.02
CA HIS A 428 -3.47 19.74 -38.25
C HIS A 428 -4.12 19.29 -36.94
N PRO A 429 -5.44 19.54 -36.73
CA PRO A 429 -6.13 19.05 -35.52
C PRO A 429 -6.24 17.52 -35.55
N LEU A 430 -5.89 16.86 -34.46
CA LEU A 430 -5.91 15.41 -34.34
C LEU A 430 -6.90 14.92 -33.25
N GLY A 431 -8.14 15.34 -33.38
CA GLY A 431 -9.23 15.05 -32.48
C GLY A 431 -9.45 16.16 -31.45
N ALA A 432 -10.41 15.96 -30.58
CA ALA A 432 -10.70 16.79 -29.40
C ALA A 432 -10.78 15.90 -28.16
N ILE A 433 -10.38 16.42 -27.01
CA ILE A 433 -10.40 15.69 -25.74
C ILE A 433 -11.38 16.40 -24.81
N ALA A 434 -12.50 15.72 -24.52
CA ALA A 434 -13.44 16.11 -23.47
C ALA A 434 -12.85 15.71 -22.11
N ILE A 435 -12.86 16.61 -21.12
CA ILE A 435 -12.24 16.42 -19.80
C ILE A 435 -13.22 16.88 -18.72
N GLY A 436 -13.27 16.15 -17.61
CA GLY A 436 -14.07 16.46 -16.42
C GLY A 436 -14.03 15.33 -15.41
N TYR A 437 -14.64 15.50 -14.26
CA TYR A 437 -14.84 14.41 -13.32
C TYR A 437 -15.89 13.44 -13.85
N ALA A 438 -15.65 12.14 -13.71
CA ALA A 438 -16.61 11.13 -14.15
C ALA A 438 -17.86 11.16 -13.26
N GLN A 439 -19.05 11.13 -13.85
CA GLN A 439 -20.31 11.11 -13.11
C GLN A 439 -20.48 9.81 -12.28
N GLU A 440 -19.87 8.72 -12.75
CA GLU A 440 -19.88 7.44 -12.07
C GLU A 440 -18.43 6.99 -11.79
N PRO A 441 -18.15 6.31 -10.64
CA PRO A 441 -16.82 5.78 -10.35
C PRO A 441 -16.33 4.85 -11.46
N THR A 442 -15.08 5.03 -11.85
CA THR A 442 -14.43 4.17 -12.86
C THR A 442 -13.42 3.27 -12.19
N GLY A 443 -13.65 1.95 -12.18
CA GLY A 443 -12.67 0.97 -11.70
C GLY A 443 -11.51 0.75 -12.67
N LEU A 444 -10.48 0.01 -12.25
CA LEU A 444 -9.37 -0.42 -13.11
C LEU A 444 -9.87 -1.28 -14.27
N ARG A 445 -9.22 -1.12 -15.43
CA ARG A 445 -9.39 -2.04 -16.56
C ARG A 445 -8.52 -3.27 -16.36
N HIS A 446 -8.95 -4.40 -16.91
CA HIS A 446 -8.06 -5.54 -17.07
C HIS A 446 -7.19 -5.37 -18.33
N PRO A 447 -5.93 -5.85 -18.31
CA PRO A 447 -5.15 -5.99 -19.52
C PRO A 447 -5.91 -6.81 -20.56
N ALA A 448 -5.76 -6.47 -21.84
CA ALA A 448 -6.35 -7.25 -22.91
C ALA A 448 -5.56 -8.55 -23.11
N ASP A 449 -6.26 -9.61 -23.57
CA ASP A 449 -5.61 -10.80 -24.07
C ASP A 449 -4.80 -10.45 -25.33
N VAL A 450 -3.58 -10.92 -25.40
CA VAL A 450 -2.68 -10.70 -26.53
C VAL A 450 -2.79 -11.79 -27.61
N ALA A 451 -3.60 -12.84 -27.38
CA ALA A 451 -3.78 -13.92 -28.34
C ALA A 451 -4.30 -13.39 -29.69
N GLY A 452 -3.63 -13.75 -30.76
CA GLY A 452 -3.93 -13.28 -32.10
C GLY A 452 -3.51 -11.83 -32.42
N LEU A 453 -3.05 -11.06 -31.41
CA LEU A 453 -2.57 -9.68 -31.58
C LEU A 453 -1.05 -9.56 -31.49
N LEU A 454 -0.40 -10.51 -30.82
CA LEU A 454 1.06 -10.62 -30.74
C LEU A 454 1.55 -11.70 -31.69
N ILE A 455 2.31 -11.33 -32.70
CA ILE A 455 2.94 -12.26 -33.63
C ILE A 455 4.39 -12.41 -33.24
N ARG A 456 4.81 -13.65 -32.93
CA ARG A 456 6.22 -14.00 -32.69
C ARG A 456 6.80 -14.64 -33.96
N LYS A 457 7.89 -14.06 -34.49
CA LYS A 457 8.62 -14.58 -35.65
C LYS A 457 10.03 -14.92 -35.24
#